data_b5d76e633e31789169c087b7f122c981
#
_entry.id   b5d76e633e31789169c087b7f122c981
#
_cell.length_a   1.000
_cell.length_b   1.000
_cell.length_c   1.000
_cell.angle_alpha   90.00
_cell.angle_beta   90.00
_cell.angle_gamma   90.00
#
_symmetry.space_group_name_H-M   'P 1'
#
loop_
_entity.id
_entity.type
_entity.pdbx_description
1 polymer ?
#
loop_
_entity_poly.entity_id
_entity_poly.type
_entity_poly.pdbx_seq_one_letter_code
_entity_poly.pdbx_strand_id
1 'polypeptide(L)'
;MIGISTKDYAKAIDAANQIKSLNPENGYSYFILGQCYAASANCSEFQCLACYWAAYDTMSQAVSLLGAEPEIQKAAQTLMANYRQGFPTKEECFFAEVSEGSRYTVSHGYANGVNTTVRYR
;
A
#
# COMPACT_ATOMS: atom_id res chain seq x y z
N MET A 1 -1.62 9.14 17.00
CA MET A 1 -1.43 8.06 16.04
C MET A 1 -0.13 7.33 16.32
N ILE A 2 -0.16 6.05 16.16
CA ILE A 2 1.03 5.24 16.34
C ILE A 2 2.00 5.52 15.19
N GLY A 3 3.17 6.06 15.51
CA GLY A 3 4.21 6.22 14.52
C GLY A 3 4.80 4.86 14.19
N ILE A 4 4.89 4.55 12.90
CA ILE A 4 5.54 3.32 12.46
C ILE A 4 7.00 3.65 12.24
N SER A 5 7.87 3.12 13.10
CA SER A 5 9.30 3.31 12.92
C SER A 5 9.79 2.37 11.82
N THR A 6 10.83 2.79 11.10
CA THR A 6 11.40 1.99 10.02
C THR A 6 11.91 0.62 10.45
N LYS A 7 12.16 0.45 11.75
CA LYS A 7 12.72 -0.78 12.30
C LYS A 7 11.65 -1.80 12.70
N ASP A 8 10.38 -1.37 12.75
CA ASP A 8 9.30 -2.17 13.33
C ASP A 8 8.20 -2.51 12.34
N TYR A 9 8.47 -2.41 11.04
CA TYR A 9 7.44 -2.71 10.03
C TYR A 9 6.94 -4.15 10.13
N ALA A 10 7.81 -5.11 10.38
CA ALA A 10 7.41 -6.50 10.52
C ALA A 10 6.44 -6.69 11.70
N LYS A 11 6.74 -6.05 12.83
CA LYS A 11 5.88 -6.10 14.00
C LYS A 11 4.54 -5.38 13.75
N ALA A 12 4.59 -4.25 13.04
CA ALA A 12 3.38 -3.51 12.69
C ALA A 12 2.48 -4.35 11.79
N ILE A 13 3.06 -5.07 10.84
CA ILE A 13 2.31 -5.96 9.94
C ILE A 13 1.68 -7.10 10.73
N ASP A 14 2.43 -7.73 11.64
CA ASP A 14 1.90 -8.80 12.47
C ASP A 14 0.71 -8.31 13.32
N ALA A 15 0.86 -7.14 13.95
CA ALA A 15 -0.22 -6.54 14.73
C ALA A 15 -1.44 -6.23 13.86
N ALA A 16 -1.22 -5.66 12.68
CA ALA A 16 -2.30 -5.34 11.75
C ALA A 16 -3.02 -6.61 11.29
N ASN A 17 -2.29 -7.67 11.01
CA ASN A 17 -2.88 -8.94 10.60
C ASN A 17 -3.68 -9.58 11.72
N GLN A 18 -3.25 -9.44 12.96
CA GLN A 18 -4.02 -9.91 14.12
C GLN A 18 -5.33 -9.14 14.25
N ILE A 19 -5.29 -7.82 14.11
CA ILE A 19 -6.49 -6.98 14.15
C ILE A 19 -7.43 -7.39 13.02
N LYS A 20 -6.90 -7.57 11.82
CA LYS A 20 -7.68 -7.96 10.65
C LYS A 20 -8.31 -9.33 10.82
N SER A 21 -7.62 -10.26 11.45
CA SER A 21 -8.12 -11.59 11.74
C SER A 21 -9.30 -11.55 12.72
N LEU A 22 -9.22 -10.70 13.74
CA LEU A 22 -10.27 -10.55 14.74
C LEU A 22 -11.44 -9.72 14.25
N ASN A 23 -11.16 -8.72 13.41
CA ASN A 23 -12.17 -7.83 12.86
C ASN A 23 -11.76 -7.38 11.46
N PRO A 24 -12.20 -8.11 10.41
CA PRO A 24 -11.83 -7.78 9.03
C PRO A 24 -12.31 -6.42 8.56
N GLU A 25 -13.26 -5.81 9.25
CA GLU A 25 -13.78 -4.49 8.90
C GLU A 25 -13.07 -3.35 9.64
N ASN A 26 -12.01 -3.64 10.37
CA ASN A 26 -11.26 -2.63 11.09
C ASN A 26 -10.34 -1.89 10.12
N GLY A 27 -10.67 -0.65 9.79
CA GLY A 27 -9.91 0.17 8.86
C GLY A 27 -8.49 0.48 9.31
N TYR A 28 -8.21 0.43 10.60
CA TYR A 28 -6.87 0.65 11.14
C TYR A 28 -5.86 -0.38 10.65
N SER A 29 -6.28 -1.64 10.52
CA SER A 29 -5.39 -2.69 10.03
C SER A 29 -4.90 -2.38 8.62
N TYR A 30 -5.79 -1.91 7.75
CA TYR A 30 -5.45 -1.54 6.39
C TYR A 30 -4.62 -0.26 6.36
N PHE A 31 -4.90 0.70 7.25
CA PHE A 31 -4.13 1.92 7.37
C PHE A 31 -2.67 1.63 7.70
N ILE A 32 -2.44 0.72 8.64
CA ILE A 32 -1.08 0.29 9.03
C ILE A 32 -0.41 -0.49 7.88
N LEU A 33 -1.12 -1.46 7.30
CA LEU A 33 -0.56 -2.28 6.21
C LEU A 33 -0.17 -1.44 5.01
N GLY A 34 -1.01 -0.47 4.62
CA GLY A 34 -0.71 0.40 3.49
C GLY A 34 0.58 1.18 3.69
N GLN A 35 0.82 1.69 4.89
CA GLN A 35 2.05 2.42 5.19
C GLN A 35 3.27 1.50 5.15
N CYS A 36 3.13 0.26 5.61
CA CYS A 36 4.22 -0.70 5.57
C CYS A 36 4.57 -1.08 4.13
N TYR A 37 3.56 -1.27 3.28
CA TYR A 37 3.79 -1.58 1.88
C TYR A 37 4.47 -0.41 1.15
N ALA A 38 4.05 0.82 1.43
CA ALA A 38 4.68 2.00 0.85
C ALA A 38 6.15 2.13 1.28
N ALA A 39 6.46 1.76 2.52
CA ALA A 39 7.84 1.79 3.01
C ALA A 39 8.75 0.82 2.25
N SER A 40 8.18 -0.21 1.62
CA SER A 40 8.94 -1.14 0.79
C SER A 40 9.34 -0.54 -0.55
N ALA A 41 8.74 0.58 -0.96
CA ALA A 41 9.09 1.29 -2.18
C ALA A 41 10.32 2.18 -1.93
N ASN A 42 11.42 1.56 -1.59
CA ASN A 42 12.62 2.25 -1.11
C ASN A 42 13.75 2.36 -2.14
N CYS A 43 13.46 2.08 -3.39
CA CYS A 43 14.40 2.24 -4.49
C CYS A 43 13.66 2.70 -5.74
N SER A 44 14.41 3.02 -6.81
CA SER A 44 13.84 3.54 -8.05
C SER A 44 13.53 2.43 -9.07
N GLU A 45 13.79 1.17 -8.75
CA GLU A 45 13.50 0.06 -9.64
C GLU A 45 12.00 -0.20 -9.73
N PHE A 46 11.56 -0.76 -10.86
CA PHE A 46 10.14 -1.03 -11.09
C PHE A 46 9.51 -1.84 -9.95
N GLN A 47 10.18 -2.91 -9.52
CA GLN A 47 9.64 -3.78 -8.48
C GLN A 47 9.45 -3.08 -7.14
N CYS A 48 10.28 -2.08 -6.84
CA CYS A 48 10.10 -1.26 -5.65
C CYS A 48 8.91 -0.32 -5.82
N LEU A 49 8.81 0.33 -6.97
CA LEU A 49 7.73 1.29 -7.24
C LEU A 49 6.37 0.60 -7.31
N ALA A 50 6.34 -0.67 -7.73
CA ALA A 50 5.11 -1.45 -7.75
C ALA A 50 4.49 -1.62 -6.35
N CYS A 51 5.27 -1.49 -5.30
CA CYS A 51 4.76 -1.52 -3.93
C CYS A 51 3.77 -0.39 -3.67
N TYR A 52 3.88 0.74 -4.37
CA TYR A 52 2.92 1.83 -4.25
C TYR A 52 1.53 1.45 -4.75
N TRP A 53 1.43 0.57 -5.74
CA TRP A 53 0.12 0.06 -6.17
C TRP A 53 -0.56 -0.69 -5.04
N ALA A 54 0.17 -1.59 -4.38
CA ALA A 54 -0.36 -2.35 -3.24
C ALA A 54 -0.72 -1.43 -2.08
N ALA A 55 0.14 -0.46 -1.79
CA ALA A 55 -0.10 0.51 -0.72
C ALA A 55 -1.35 1.35 -1.01
N TYR A 56 -1.51 1.79 -2.24
CA TYR A 56 -2.67 2.57 -2.66
C TYR A 56 -3.96 1.77 -2.50
N ASP A 57 -3.98 0.53 -2.97
CA ASP A 57 -5.15 -0.34 -2.87
C ASP A 57 -5.54 -0.60 -1.42
N THR A 58 -4.55 -0.89 -0.59
CA THR A 58 -4.76 -1.19 0.82
C THR A 58 -5.27 0.06 1.55
N MET A 59 -4.69 1.21 1.24
CA MET A 59 -5.13 2.47 1.84
C MET A 59 -6.54 2.86 1.39
N SER A 60 -6.91 2.53 0.14
CA SER A 60 -8.27 2.72 -0.36
C SER A 60 -9.28 1.94 0.47
N GLN A 61 -8.94 0.71 0.84
CA GLN A 61 -9.79 -0.07 1.74
C GLN A 61 -9.89 0.57 3.12
N ALA A 62 -8.78 1.09 3.64
CA ALA A 62 -8.78 1.81 4.90
C ALA A 62 -9.76 2.98 4.87
N VAL A 63 -9.71 3.78 3.80
CA VAL A 63 -10.60 4.93 3.64
C VAL A 63 -12.07 4.48 3.69
N SER A 64 -12.41 3.39 3.01
CA SER A 64 -13.80 2.92 2.98
C SER A 64 -14.29 2.42 4.34
N LEU A 65 -13.38 2.00 5.22
CA LEU A 65 -13.72 1.44 6.53
C LEU A 65 -13.54 2.44 7.69
N LEU A 66 -13.01 3.62 7.42
CA LEU A 66 -12.72 4.64 8.45
C LEU A 66 -13.74 5.78 8.47
N GLY A 67 -14.97 5.52 8.01
CA GLY A 67 -16.00 6.53 7.97
C GLY A 67 -16.34 7.14 9.33
N ALA A 68 -16.19 6.37 10.42
CA ALA A 68 -16.42 6.85 11.77
C ALA A 68 -15.23 7.60 12.38
N GLU A 69 -14.10 7.64 11.66
CA GLU A 69 -12.85 8.26 12.10
C GLU A 69 -12.37 9.26 11.04
N PRO A 70 -13.05 10.42 10.92
CA PRO A 70 -12.81 11.33 9.78
C PRO A 70 -11.40 11.88 9.71
N GLU A 71 -10.71 12.07 10.83
CA GLU A 71 -9.34 12.58 10.83
C GLU A 71 -8.37 11.56 10.25
N ILE A 72 -8.52 10.29 10.63
CA ILE A 72 -7.67 9.22 10.13
C ILE A 72 -8.03 8.91 8.68
N GLN A 73 -9.31 8.95 8.34
CA GLN A 73 -9.75 8.78 6.96
C GLN A 73 -9.12 9.83 6.04
N LYS A 74 -9.07 11.07 6.49
CA LYS A 74 -8.45 12.16 5.73
C LYS A 74 -6.95 11.94 5.58
N ALA A 75 -6.28 11.48 6.64
CA ALA A 75 -4.86 11.15 6.57
C ALA A 75 -4.61 10.03 5.56
N ALA A 76 -5.48 9.02 5.53
CA ALA A 76 -5.38 7.92 4.58
C ALA A 76 -5.56 8.41 3.15
N GLN A 77 -6.50 9.32 2.91
CA GLN A 77 -6.71 9.92 1.58
C GLN A 77 -5.49 10.70 1.12
N THR A 78 -4.85 11.43 2.02
CA THR A 78 -3.63 12.17 1.71
C THR A 78 -2.50 11.22 1.34
N LEU A 79 -2.36 10.11 2.06
CA LEU A 79 -1.35 9.10 1.76
C LEU A 79 -1.61 8.46 0.40
N MET A 80 -2.86 8.17 0.05
CA MET A 80 -3.21 7.64 -1.27
C MET A 80 -2.72 8.58 -2.38
N ALA A 81 -2.96 9.87 -2.24
CA ALA A 81 -2.53 10.85 -3.23
C ALA A 81 -1.00 10.87 -3.37
N ASN A 82 -0.29 10.73 -2.24
CA ASN A 82 1.17 10.67 -2.26
C ASN A 82 1.68 9.40 -2.93
N TYR A 83 1.07 8.26 -2.64
CA TYR A 83 1.48 6.98 -3.24
C TYR A 83 1.29 6.98 -4.75
N ARG A 84 0.21 7.61 -5.21
CA ARG A 84 -0.07 7.70 -6.64
C ARG A 84 1.06 8.40 -7.39
N GLN A 85 1.69 9.39 -6.78
CA GLN A 85 2.83 10.10 -7.38
C GLN A 85 4.07 9.22 -7.51
N GLY A 86 4.12 8.12 -6.77
CA GLY A 86 5.22 7.16 -6.83
C GLY A 86 4.98 5.98 -7.76
N PHE A 87 3.82 5.89 -8.39
CA PHE A 87 3.52 4.80 -9.30
C PHE A 87 4.54 4.73 -10.45
N PRO A 88 4.88 3.53 -10.95
CA PRO A 88 5.67 3.41 -12.16
C PRO A 88 5.05 4.20 -13.32
N THR A 89 5.89 4.81 -14.13
CA THR A 89 5.44 5.53 -15.31
C THR A 89 5.05 4.55 -16.42
N LYS A 90 4.38 5.07 -17.44
CA LYS A 90 4.05 4.28 -18.64
C LYS A 90 5.29 3.65 -19.24
N GLU A 91 6.39 4.40 -19.31
CA GLU A 91 7.64 3.90 -19.86
C GLU A 91 8.25 2.78 -19.00
N GLU A 92 8.23 2.96 -17.69
CA GLU A 92 8.72 1.94 -16.77
C GLU A 92 7.91 0.65 -16.87
N CYS A 93 6.59 0.77 -17.02
CA CYS A 93 5.72 -0.39 -17.21
C CYS A 93 6.01 -1.07 -18.56
N PHE A 94 6.26 -0.28 -19.60
CA PHE A 94 6.60 -0.81 -20.91
C PHE A 94 7.88 -1.66 -20.85
N PHE A 95 8.92 -1.16 -20.20
CA PHE A 95 10.15 -1.90 -20.05
C PHE A 95 10.01 -3.16 -19.18
N ALA A 96 9.07 -3.14 -18.25
CA ALA A 96 8.76 -4.30 -17.42
C ALA A 96 7.79 -5.28 -18.09
N GLU A 97 7.35 -4.97 -19.31
CA GLU A 97 6.44 -5.80 -20.11
C GLU A 97 5.06 -5.99 -19.43
N VAL A 98 4.57 -4.95 -18.74
CA VAL A 98 3.24 -4.98 -18.13
C VAL A 98 2.37 -3.89 -18.75
N SER A 99 1.08 -4.16 -18.83
CA SER A 99 0.09 -3.25 -19.43
C SER A 99 -0.85 -2.71 -18.37
N GLU A 100 -1.29 -1.45 -18.54
CA GLU A 100 -2.26 -0.84 -17.65
C GLU A 100 -3.54 -1.70 -17.58
N GLY A 101 -4.04 -1.88 -16.36
CA GLY A 101 -5.24 -2.65 -16.11
C GLY A 101 -4.99 -4.15 -15.89
N SER A 102 -3.79 -4.64 -16.18
CA SER A 102 -3.49 -6.05 -15.96
C SER A 102 -3.17 -6.32 -14.49
N ARG A 103 -3.37 -7.57 -14.09
CA ARG A 103 -3.06 -8.00 -12.72
C ARG A 103 -1.55 -8.12 -12.56
N TYR A 104 -1.07 -7.72 -11.41
CA TYR A 104 0.33 -7.82 -11.05
C TYR A 104 0.47 -8.28 -9.60
N THR A 105 1.38 -9.22 -9.35
CA THR A 105 1.70 -9.67 -7.98
C THR A 105 3.02 -9.06 -7.58
N VAL A 106 3.02 -8.28 -6.50
CA VAL A 106 4.23 -7.62 -6.02
C VAL A 106 5.22 -8.67 -5.52
N SER A 107 6.49 -8.48 -5.84
CA SER A 107 7.56 -9.42 -5.50
C SER A 107 8.65 -8.80 -4.64
N HIS A 108 8.37 -7.70 -3.96
CA HIS A 108 9.39 -6.95 -3.22
C HIS A 108 8.88 -6.53 -1.84
N GLY A 109 9.77 -6.61 -0.85
CA GLY A 109 9.55 -6.08 0.49
C GLY A 109 8.36 -6.70 1.21
N TYR A 110 7.73 -5.91 2.05
CA TYR A 110 6.59 -6.35 2.86
C TYR A 110 5.34 -6.59 2.01
N ALA A 111 5.29 -6.03 0.81
CA ALA A 111 4.17 -6.22 -0.10
C ALA A 111 4.31 -7.46 -0.97
N ASN A 112 5.37 -8.24 -0.81
CA ASN A 112 5.59 -9.47 -1.57
C ASN A 112 4.37 -10.38 -1.49
N GLY A 113 3.87 -10.82 -2.64
CA GLY A 113 2.71 -11.68 -2.73
C GLY A 113 1.38 -10.96 -2.80
N VAL A 114 1.36 -9.64 -2.65
CA VAL A 114 0.12 -8.86 -2.74
C VAL A 114 -0.27 -8.66 -4.20
N ASN A 115 -1.51 -9.00 -4.54
CA ASN A 115 -2.06 -8.79 -5.88
C ASN A 115 -2.57 -7.37 -6.01
N THR A 116 -2.26 -6.75 -7.14
CA THR A 116 -2.68 -5.40 -7.44
C THR A 116 -2.95 -5.26 -8.94
N THR A 117 -3.20 -4.06 -9.39
CA THR A 117 -3.45 -3.76 -10.80
C THR A 117 -2.46 -2.73 -11.29
N VAL A 118 -1.95 -2.93 -12.50
CA VAL A 118 -1.00 -2.00 -13.12
C VAL A 118 -1.70 -0.67 -13.42
N ARG A 119 -1.10 0.42 -12.96
CA ARG A 119 -1.58 1.78 -13.22
C ARG A 119 -0.38 2.67 -13.52
N TYR A 120 -0.53 3.55 -14.48
CA TYR A 120 0.53 4.50 -14.80
C TYR A 120 0.47 5.71 -13.87
N ARG A 121 1.63 6.24 -13.57
CA ARG A 121 1.73 7.51 -12.84
C ARG A 121 1.00 8.61 -13.59
#